data_885810eddd306cf431ed41c41e1bdbde
#
_entry.id   885810eddd306cf431ed41c41e1bdbde
#
_cell.length_a   1.000
_cell.length_b   1.000
_cell.length_c   1.000
_cell.angle_alpha   90.00
_cell.angle_beta   90.00
_cell.angle_gamma   90.00
#
_symmetry.space_group_name_H-M   'P 1'
#
loop_
_entity.id
_entity.type
_entity.pdbx_description
1 polymer ?
#
loop_
_entity_poly.entity_id
_entity_poly.type
_entity_poly.pdbx_seq_one_letter_code
_entity_poly.pdbx_strand_id
1 'polypeptide(L)'
;SDLKKNFLFKEYKLNYAISQFTKPYLSIWDGIVMGGGAGLSIYGNARIATENAKFAMPETAIGFFPDVGGSYFLSRIPNNVGLYLGLTGEIIGAKEMLFLGLATHFHYSNNIGNLELNYINNGLVSFSENLETTNSELLDNIKFIEDTFVGDIHLIVKKLKQSKLEFAKNKLNHLMNRCPMSLAI
;
A
#
# COMPACT_ATOMS: atom_id res chain seq x y z
N SER A 1 -17.07 -16.74 14.70
CA SER A 1 -16.58 -17.73 15.69
C SER A 1 -15.48 -17.09 16.53
N ASP A 2 -15.31 -17.59 17.76
CA ASP A 2 -14.32 -17.08 18.72
C ASP A 2 -12.89 -17.16 18.19
N LEU A 3 -12.63 -18.14 17.30
CA LEU A 3 -11.34 -18.27 16.63
C LEU A 3 -11.00 -17.04 15.78
N LYS A 4 -11.97 -16.55 14.98
CA LYS A 4 -11.75 -15.36 14.14
C LYS A 4 -11.52 -14.09 14.97
N LYS A 5 -12.31 -13.89 16.02
CA LYS A 5 -12.16 -12.75 16.95
C LYS A 5 -10.79 -12.80 17.63
N ASN A 6 -10.39 -13.97 18.10
CA ASN A 6 -9.11 -14.15 18.77
C ASN A 6 -7.91 -13.94 17.83
N PHE A 7 -8.04 -14.36 16.55
CA PHE A 7 -7.04 -14.12 15.52
C PHE A 7 -6.86 -12.62 15.28
N LEU A 8 -7.93 -11.89 14.93
CA LEU A 8 -7.87 -10.45 14.68
C LEU A 8 -7.36 -9.66 15.88
N PHE A 9 -7.79 -10.04 17.09
CA PHE A 9 -7.30 -9.40 18.30
C PHE A 9 -5.79 -9.54 18.48
N LYS A 10 -5.24 -10.74 18.25
CA LYS A 10 -3.80 -11.00 18.34
C LYS A 10 -3.03 -10.28 17.23
N GLU A 11 -3.56 -10.28 16.02
CA GLU A 11 -2.98 -9.61 14.87
C GLU A 11 -2.87 -8.10 15.11
N TYR A 12 -3.96 -7.44 15.50
CA TYR A 12 -3.94 -5.99 15.75
C TYR A 12 -3.05 -5.62 16.94
N LYS A 13 -3.01 -6.46 17.97
CA LYS A 13 -2.08 -6.27 19.09
C LYS A 13 -0.63 -6.37 18.63
N LEU A 14 -0.32 -7.31 17.73
CA LEU A 14 1.02 -7.44 17.14
C LEU A 14 1.35 -6.23 16.25
N ASN A 15 0.43 -5.80 15.38
CA ASN A 15 0.63 -4.61 14.54
C ASN A 15 0.89 -3.37 15.38
N TYR A 16 0.14 -3.19 16.48
CA TYR A 16 0.40 -2.11 17.41
C TYR A 16 1.78 -2.21 18.06
N ALA A 17 2.18 -3.40 18.51
CA ALA A 17 3.50 -3.61 19.09
C ALA A 17 4.63 -3.31 18.08
N ILE A 18 4.46 -3.70 16.81
CA ILE A 18 5.40 -3.37 15.74
C ILE A 18 5.46 -1.86 15.50
N SER A 19 4.33 -1.16 15.50
CA SER A 19 4.30 0.29 15.31
C SER A 19 5.00 1.07 16.45
N GLN A 20 5.13 0.47 17.63
CA GLN A 20 5.83 1.03 18.79
C GLN A 20 7.26 0.48 18.96
N PHE A 21 7.73 -0.32 17.99
CA PHE A 21 9.02 -0.97 18.12
C PHE A 21 10.16 0.04 17.93
N THR A 22 11.03 0.14 18.93
CA THR A 22 12.06 1.19 19.00
C THR A 22 13.41 0.79 18.43
N LYS A 23 13.60 -0.50 18.14
CA LYS A 23 14.84 -0.99 17.54
C LYS A 23 14.74 -0.90 16.01
N PRO A 24 15.90 -0.89 15.29
CA PRO A 24 15.91 -0.96 13.84
C PRO A 24 15.12 -2.17 13.33
N TYR A 25 14.21 -1.92 12.40
CA TYR A 25 13.36 -2.94 11.81
C TYR A 25 13.42 -2.83 10.29
N LEU A 26 14.04 -3.83 9.67
CA LEU A 26 14.14 -3.95 8.22
C LEU A 26 12.98 -4.81 7.70
N SER A 27 12.27 -4.30 6.72
CA SER A 27 11.25 -5.03 5.97
C SER A 27 11.71 -5.18 4.52
N ILE A 28 11.73 -6.39 4.00
CA ILE A 28 12.09 -6.69 2.61
C ILE A 28 10.83 -7.14 1.87
N TRP A 29 10.50 -6.41 0.81
CA TRP A 29 9.34 -6.63 -0.03
C TRP A 29 9.79 -7.16 -1.39
N ASP A 30 9.93 -8.48 -1.47
CA ASP A 30 10.38 -9.21 -2.67
C ASP A 30 9.26 -10.07 -3.25
N GLY A 31 8.04 -9.57 -3.25
CA GLY A 31 6.85 -10.25 -3.73
C GLY A 31 5.59 -9.56 -3.25
N ILE A 32 4.58 -10.34 -2.87
CA ILE A 32 3.26 -9.86 -2.47
C ILE A 32 3.31 -9.29 -1.04
N VAL A 33 2.90 -8.03 -0.89
CA VAL A 33 2.75 -7.30 0.38
C VAL A 33 1.32 -6.78 0.46
N MET A 34 0.42 -7.59 0.98
CA MET A 34 -1.01 -7.26 1.01
C MET A 34 -1.61 -7.59 2.37
N GLY A 35 -2.64 -6.83 2.79
CA GLY A 35 -3.37 -7.08 4.03
C GLY A 35 -2.46 -7.25 5.24
N GLY A 36 -2.52 -8.40 5.92
CA GLY A 36 -1.69 -8.72 7.08
C GLY A 36 -0.18 -8.57 6.82
N GLY A 37 0.30 -8.90 5.60
CA GLY A 37 1.70 -8.69 5.21
C GLY A 37 2.11 -7.22 5.23
N ALA A 38 1.22 -6.32 4.81
CA ALA A 38 1.42 -4.88 4.93
C ALA A 38 1.48 -4.47 6.42
N GLY A 39 0.53 -4.93 7.23
CA GLY A 39 0.48 -4.62 8.67
C GLY A 39 1.71 -5.05 9.46
N LEU A 40 2.36 -6.14 9.06
CA LEU A 40 3.60 -6.62 9.69
C LEU A 40 4.83 -5.80 9.27
N SER A 41 4.83 -5.17 8.12
CA SER A 41 6.06 -4.65 7.49
C SER A 41 6.10 -3.13 7.26
N ILE A 42 4.93 -2.47 7.17
CA ILE A 42 4.83 -1.04 6.81
C ILE A 42 5.47 -0.10 7.85
N TYR A 43 5.59 -0.52 9.09
CA TYR A 43 6.18 0.27 10.17
C TYR A 43 7.70 0.07 10.31
N GLY A 44 8.33 -0.73 9.46
CA GLY A 44 9.80 -0.86 9.42
C GLY A 44 10.50 0.48 9.16
N ASN A 45 11.63 0.71 9.80
CA ASN A 45 12.44 1.91 9.60
C ASN A 45 13.04 1.93 8.19
N ALA A 46 13.44 0.77 7.67
CA ALA A 46 13.84 0.56 6.30
C ALA A 46 12.87 -0.45 5.66
N ARG A 47 12.23 -0.03 4.59
CA ARG A 47 11.30 -0.83 3.78
C ARG A 47 11.85 -0.90 2.37
N ILE A 48 12.40 -2.07 2.04
CA ILE A 48 13.07 -2.31 0.77
C ILE A 48 12.07 -2.93 -0.19
N ALA A 49 11.78 -2.26 -1.29
CA ALA A 49 11.02 -2.88 -2.39
C ALA A 49 11.99 -3.40 -3.45
N THR A 50 11.70 -4.57 -4.00
CA THR A 50 12.40 -5.08 -5.18
C THR A 50 11.53 -4.91 -6.43
N GLU A 51 12.06 -5.26 -7.60
CA GLU A 51 11.32 -5.32 -8.85
C GLU A 51 10.12 -6.28 -8.80
N ASN A 52 10.14 -7.23 -7.89
CA ASN A 52 9.08 -8.22 -7.69
C ASN A 52 7.95 -7.72 -6.76
N ALA A 53 8.20 -6.64 -6.03
CA ALA A 53 7.28 -6.16 -5.00
C ALA A 53 5.92 -5.73 -5.57
N LYS A 54 4.85 -6.19 -4.94
CA LYS A 54 3.46 -5.85 -5.26
C LYS A 54 2.71 -5.52 -3.99
N PHE A 55 2.33 -4.27 -3.82
CA PHE A 55 1.58 -3.80 -2.66
C PHE A 55 0.12 -3.55 -3.01
N ALA A 56 -0.80 -3.96 -2.14
CA ALA A 56 -2.20 -3.56 -2.18
C ALA A 56 -2.88 -3.72 -0.82
N MET A 57 -4.01 -3.01 -0.65
CA MET A 57 -4.98 -3.25 0.43
C MET A 57 -6.31 -3.66 -0.23
N PRO A 58 -6.49 -4.97 -0.55
CA PRO A 58 -7.58 -5.44 -1.39
C PRO A 58 -8.86 -5.78 -0.62
N GLU A 59 -8.97 -5.38 0.65
CA GLU A 59 -10.00 -5.83 1.58
C GLU A 59 -11.42 -5.52 1.10
N THR A 60 -11.62 -4.43 0.36
CA THR A 60 -12.93 -4.06 -0.22
C THR A 60 -13.48 -5.10 -1.21
N ALA A 61 -12.59 -5.92 -1.80
CA ALA A 61 -13.00 -7.02 -2.69
C ALA A 61 -13.62 -8.21 -1.96
N ILE A 62 -13.32 -8.36 -0.67
CA ILE A 62 -13.79 -9.48 0.16
C ILE A 62 -14.82 -9.07 1.21
N GLY A 63 -15.38 -7.86 1.11
CA GLY A 63 -16.39 -7.36 2.03
C GLY A 63 -15.83 -6.91 3.38
N PHE A 64 -14.56 -6.48 3.39
CA PHE A 64 -13.88 -5.92 4.54
C PHE A 64 -13.36 -4.51 4.25
N PHE A 65 -12.59 -3.92 5.12
CA PHE A 65 -11.94 -2.61 4.96
C PHE A 65 -10.44 -2.76 5.21
N PRO A 66 -9.59 -1.85 4.69
CA PRO A 66 -8.17 -1.84 4.99
C PRO A 66 -7.94 -1.73 6.50
N ASP A 67 -7.62 -2.88 7.13
CA ASP A 67 -7.33 -3.02 8.55
C ASP A 67 -5.82 -2.94 8.84
N VAL A 68 -5.30 -3.63 9.82
CA VAL A 68 -3.87 -3.73 10.20
C VAL A 68 -3.13 -2.38 10.25
N GLY A 69 -3.82 -1.30 10.56
CA GLY A 69 -3.30 0.06 10.55
C GLY A 69 -3.45 0.79 9.21
N GLY A 70 -4.21 0.23 8.25
CA GLY A 70 -4.47 0.81 6.93
C GLY A 70 -4.97 2.25 7.00
N SER A 71 -5.93 2.54 7.86
CA SER A 71 -6.44 3.91 8.08
C SER A 71 -5.34 4.89 8.45
N TYR A 72 -4.32 4.44 9.21
CA TYR A 72 -3.22 5.29 9.63
C TYR A 72 -2.25 5.57 8.48
N PHE A 73 -1.72 4.56 7.82
CA PHE A 73 -0.68 4.79 6.80
C PHE A 73 -1.27 5.26 5.47
N LEU A 74 -2.45 4.79 5.06
CA LEU A 74 -3.10 5.26 3.83
C LEU A 74 -3.49 6.74 3.92
N SER A 75 -4.02 7.19 5.06
CA SER A 75 -4.40 8.61 5.24
C SER A 75 -3.21 9.58 5.19
N ARG A 76 -1.99 9.09 5.25
CA ARG A 76 -0.75 9.88 5.19
C ARG A 76 -0.11 9.89 3.81
N ILE A 77 -0.62 9.10 2.88
CA ILE A 77 -0.18 9.12 1.48
C ILE A 77 -0.73 10.40 0.83
N PRO A 78 0.12 11.22 0.18
CA PRO A 78 -0.30 12.48 -0.42
C PRO A 78 -1.27 12.28 -1.59
N ASN A 79 -1.86 13.40 -2.05
CA ASN A 79 -2.67 13.49 -3.27
C ASN A 79 -3.91 12.57 -3.28
N ASN A 80 -4.48 12.27 -2.10
CA ASN A 80 -5.62 11.37 -1.93
C ASN A 80 -5.38 9.94 -2.48
N VAL A 81 -4.13 9.60 -2.82
CA VAL A 81 -3.79 8.26 -3.34
C VAL A 81 -4.06 7.18 -2.30
N GLY A 82 -3.91 7.49 -1.02
CA GLY A 82 -4.26 6.53 0.03
C GLY A 82 -5.74 6.14 0.02
N LEU A 83 -6.64 7.10 -0.17
CA LEU A 83 -8.08 6.82 -0.32
C LEU A 83 -8.35 6.01 -1.61
N TYR A 84 -7.69 6.39 -2.72
CA TYR A 84 -7.75 5.64 -3.97
C TYR A 84 -7.33 4.17 -3.78
N LEU A 85 -6.18 3.92 -3.16
CA LEU A 85 -5.69 2.56 -2.91
C LEU A 85 -6.61 1.76 -1.98
N GLY A 86 -7.11 2.40 -0.91
CA GLY A 86 -8.01 1.77 0.05
C GLY A 86 -9.35 1.37 -0.55
N LEU A 87 -9.93 2.21 -1.42
CA LEU A 87 -11.22 1.92 -2.05
C LEU A 87 -11.08 0.93 -3.21
N THR A 88 -10.06 1.09 -4.05
CA THR A 88 -9.89 0.25 -5.25
C THR A 88 -9.22 -1.08 -4.96
N GLY A 89 -8.35 -1.14 -3.95
CA GLY A 89 -7.46 -2.28 -3.74
C GLY A 89 -6.47 -2.46 -4.88
N GLU A 90 -6.10 -1.36 -5.57
CA GLU A 90 -5.17 -1.38 -6.70
C GLU A 90 -3.80 -1.91 -6.28
N ILE A 91 -3.21 -2.71 -7.17
CA ILE A 91 -1.86 -3.25 -6.97
C ILE A 91 -0.86 -2.24 -7.53
N ILE A 92 0.11 -1.86 -6.72
CA ILE A 92 1.19 -0.96 -7.12
C ILE A 92 2.55 -1.66 -7.01
N GLY A 93 3.51 -1.22 -7.82
CA GLY A 93 4.88 -1.72 -7.86
C GLY A 93 5.87 -0.85 -7.09
N ALA A 94 7.14 -1.22 -7.17
CA ALA A 94 8.23 -0.56 -6.44
C ALA A 94 8.31 0.95 -6.73
N LYS A 95 8.08 1.36 -7.98
CA LYS A 95 8.13 2.77 -8.40
C LYS A 95 7.12 3.63 -7.65
N GLU A 96 5.87 3.18 -7.64
CA GLU A 96 4.80 3.86 -6.92
C GLU A 96 5.03 3.82 -5.41
N MET A 97 5.47 2.68 -4.87
CA MET A 97 5.77 2.54 -3.44
C MET A 97 6.83 3.53 -2.97
N LEU A 98 7.89 3.73 -3.76
CA LEU A 98 8.94 4.72 -3.48
C LEU A 98 8.40 6.14 -3.57
N PHE A 99 7.69 6.46 -4.65
CA PHE A 99 7.12 7.79 -4.86
C PHE A 99 6.15 8.18 -3.73
N LEU A 100 5.35 7.23 -3.27
CA LEU A 100 4.35 7.43 -2.22
C LEU A 100 4.92 7.33 -0.80
N GLY A 101 6.21 7.02 -0.66
CA GLY A 101 6.86 6.84 0.64
C GLY A 101 6.45 5.57 1.39
N LEU A 102 5.78 4.63 0.72
CA LEU A 102 5.49 3.31 1.27
C LEU A 102 6.77 2.47 1.39
N ALA A 103 7.60 2.43 0.36
CA ALA A 103 8.97 1.94 0.44
C ALA A 103 9.96 3.08 0.70
N THR A 104 11.06 2.79 1.37
CA THR A 104 12.14 3.76 1.64
C THR A 104 13.32 3.60 0.69
N HIS A 105 13.56 2.38 0.20
CA HIS A 105 14.67 2.04 -0.67
C HIS A 105 14.24 1.03 -1.73
N PHE A 106 14.96 1.00 -2.82
CA PHE A 106 14.87 -0.02 -3.85
C PHE A 106 16.18 -0.80 -3.93
N HIS A 107 16.08 -2.12 -4.02
CA HIS A 107 17.18 -3.01 -4.34
C HIS A 107 16.69 -4.12 -5.25
N TYR A 108 17.52 -4.54 -6.19
CA TYR A 108 17.21 -5.71 -7.00
C TYR A 108 17.20 -6.98 -6.15
N SER A 109 16.28 -7.89 -6.43
CA SER A 109 16.07 -9.13 -5.67
C SER A 109 17.36 -9.96 -5.54
N ASN A 110 18.19 -9.98 -6.58
CA ASN A 110 19.47 -10.69 -6.58
C ASN A 110 20.52 -10.09 -5.62
N ASN A 111 20.32 -8.87 -5.13
CA ASN A 111 21.24 -8.17 -4.23
C ASN A 111 20.80 -8.20 -2.75
N ILE A 112 19.62 -8.75 -2.47
CA ILE A 112 19.04 -8.76 -1.11
C ILE A 112 19.96 -9.45 -0.10
N GLY A 113 20.60 -10.59 -0.44
CA GLY A 113 21.52 -11.28 0.49
C GLY A 113 22.69 -10.40 0.94
N ASN A 114 23.25 -9.59 0.06
CA ASN A 114 24.33 -8.66 0.40
C ASN A 114 23.80 -7.50 1.28
N LEU A 115 22.60 -7.02 1.00
CA LEU A 115 21.97 -5.98 1.79
C LEU A 115 21.66 -6.46 3.22
N GLU A 116 21.16 -7.68 3.38
CA GLU A 116 20.89 -8.28 4.70
C GLU A 116 22.18 -8.38 5.53
N LEU A 117 23.26 -8.90 4.94
CA LEU A 117 24.55 -9.00 5.60
C LEU A 117 25.09 -7.62 6.01
N ASN A 118 24.94 -6.62 5.13
CA ASN A 118 25.37 -5.25 5.44
C ASN A 118 24.51 -4.67 6.59
N TYR A 119 23.20 -4.89 6.56
CA TYR A 119 22.31 -4.41 7.62
C TYR A 119 22.61 -5.06 8.98
N ILE A 120 22.88 -6.36 9.01
CA ILE A 120 23.24 -7.10 10.23
C ILE A 120 24.53 -6.50 10.82
N ASN A 121 25.50 -6.19 10.00
CA ASN A 121 26.81 -5.69 10.45
C ASN A 121 26.78 -4.22 10.85
N ASN A 122 26.01 -3.37 10.17
CA ASN A 122 26.08 -1.92 10.28
C ASN A 122 24.78 -1.28 10.83
N GLY A 123 23.69 -2.01 10.92
CA GLY A 123 22.42 -1.55 11.49
C GLY A 123 21.64 -0.55 10.63
N LEU A 124 22.06 -0.34 9.38
CA LEU A 124 21.41 0.63 8.47
C LEU A 124 21.50 0.18 7.00
N VAL A 125 20.57 0.70 6.20
CA VAL A 125 20.63 0.62 4.74
C VAL A 125 21.27 1.90 4.24
N SER A 126 22.47 1.78 3.63
CA SER A 126 23.32 2.93 3.31
C SER A 126 23.03 3.56 1.96
N PHE A 127 22.34 2.87 1.06
CA PHE A 127 22.01 3.36 -0.28
C PHE A 127 20.77 2.68 -0.84
N SER A 128 20.19 3.26 -1.89
CA SER A 128 19.14 2.69 -2.72
C SER A 128 19.67 2.52 -4.12
N GLU A 129 19.40 1.39 -4.76
CA GLU A 129 19.72 1.20 -6.16
C GLU A 129 18.77 2.03 -7.04
N ASN A 130 19.20 2.34 -8.26
CA ASN A 130 18.36 3.05 -9.20
C ASN A 130 17.35 2.06 -9.83
N LEU A 131 16.07 2.34 -9.64
CA LEU A 131 15.03 1.63 -10.35
C LEU A 131 14.95 2.13 -11.80
N GLU A 132 15.05 1.22 -12.76
CA GLU A 132 14.78 1.55 -14.15
C GLU A 132 13.36 2.10 -14.32
N THR A 133 13.24 3.19 -15.08
CA THR A 133 11.96 3.89 -15.24
C THR A 133 10.98 3.04 -16.03
N THR A 134 9.92 2.62 -15.37
CA THR A 134 8.75 2.00 -15.99
C THR A 134 7.60 3.01 -16.09
N ASN A 135 6.72 2.85 -17.04
CA ASN A 135 5.48 3.64 -17.08
C ASN A 135 4.63 3.32 -15.86
N SER A 136 3.91 4.32 -15.34
CA SER A 136 3.00 4.13 -14.20
C SER A 136 1.69 4.84 -14.47
N GLU A 137 0.64 4.06 -14.73
CA GLU A 137 -0.71 4.59 -14.94
C GLU A 137 -1.18 5.43 -13.75
N LEU A 138 -0.83 5.02 -12.51
CA LEU A 138 -1.16 5.76 -11.31
C LEU A 138 -0.48 7.13 -11.30
N LEU A 139 0.84 7.17 -11.51
CA LEU A 139 1.60 8.43 -11.46
C LEU A 139 1.22 9.37 -12.58
N ASP A 140 0.94 8.84 -13.78
CA ASP A 140 0.48 9.63 -14.93
C ASP A 140 -0.90 10.26 -14.69
N ASN A 141 -1.71 9.67 -13.80
CA ASN A 141 -3.04 10.15 -13.43
C ASN A 141 -3.13 10.73 -12.02
N ILE A 142 -2.00 11.03 -11.36
CA ILE A 142 -1.97 11.42 -9.93
C ILE A 142 -2.84 12.66 -9.65
N LYS A 143 -2.80 13.66 -10.54
CA LYS A 143 -3.62 14.86 -10.40
C LYS A 143 -5.11 14.54 -10.52
N PHE A 144 -5.50 13.67 -11.44
CA PHE A 144 -6.88 13.22 -11.56
C PHE A 144 -7.34 12.46 -10.30
N ILE A 145 -6.47 11.62 -9.73
CA ILE A 145 -6.75 10.90 -8.48
C ILE A 145 -6.97 11.90 -7.35
N GLU A 146 -6.07 12.86 -7.18
CA GLU A 146 -6.16 13.92 -6.17
C GLU A 146 -7.50 14.69 -6.24
N ASP A 147 -7.92 15.07 -7.43
CA ASP A 147 -9.13 15.87 -7.64
C ASP A 147 -10.42 15.02 -7.52
N THR A 148 -10.32 13.71 -7.75
CA THR A 148 -11.47 12.80 -7.83
C THR A 148 -11.73 12.07 -6.53
N PHE A 149 -10.68 11.50 -5.92
CA PHE A 149 -10.79 10.67 -4.70
C PHE A 149 -10.79 11.53 -3.43
N VAL A 150 -11.84 12.33 -3.28
CA VAL A 150 -12.04 13.23 -2.14
C VAL A 150 -13.52 13.25 -1.76
N GLY A 151 -13.79 13.29 -0.45
CA GLY A 151 -15.14 13.23 0.09
C GLY A 151 -15.69 11.80 0.16
N ASP A 152 -17.02 11.66 0.08
CA ASP A 152 -17.68 10.38 0.16
C ASP A 152 -17.68 9.59 -1.16
N ILE A 153 -18.02 8.32 -1.07
CA ILE A 153 -18.05 7.42 -2.24
C ILE A 153 -19.03 7.88 -3.33
N HIS A 154 -20.14 8.52 -2.97
CA HIS A 154 -21.12 8.99 -3.96
C HIS A 154 -20.56 10.13 -4.80
N LEU A 155 -19.80 11.04 -4.17
CA LEU A 155 -19.12 12.12 -4.86
C LEU A 155 -18.03 11.58 -5.79
N ILE A 156 -17.22 10.63 -5.32
CA ILE A 156 -16.17 9.95 -6.10
C ILE A 156 -16.77 9.30 -7.34
N VAL A 157 -17.81 8.47 -7.15
CA VAL A 157 -18.51 7.77 -8.26
C VAL A 157 -19.12 8.79 -9.25
N LYS A 158 -19.69 9.89 -8.75
CA LYS A 158 -20.21 10.96 -9.60
C LYS A 158 -19.13 11.58 -10.49
N LYS A 159 -17.98 11.91 -9.91
CA LYS A 159 -16.83 12.49 -10.64
C LYS A 159 -16.28 11.51 -11.68
N LEU A 160 -16.14 10.23 -11.32
CA LEU A 160 -15.70 9.19 -12.25
C LEU A 160 -16.65 9.03 -13.44
N LYS A 161 -17.98 9.05 -13.22
CA LYS A 161 -19.00 8.96 -14.27
C LYS A 161 -18.98 10.18 -15.22
N GLN A 162 -18.61 11.34 -14.74
CA GLN A 162 -18.53 12.57 -15.52
C GLN A 162 -17.27 12.68 -16.38
N SER A 163 -16.23 11.89 -16.04
CA SER A 163 -14.96 11.92 -16.76
C SER A 163 -15.02 11.14 -18.07
N LYS A 164 -14.36 11.68 -19.11
CA LYS A 164 -14.18 10.99 -20.40
C LYS A 164 -12.90 10.16 -20.47
N LEU A 165 -12.03 10.24 -19.44
CA LEU A 165 -10.78 9.51 -19.39
C LEU A 165 -11.02 8.01 -19.30
N GLU A 166 -10.25 7.23 -20.05
CA GLU A 166 -10.31 5.77 -19.99
C GLU A 166 -9.93 5.25 -18.60
N PHE A 167 -8.93 5.88 -17.98
CA PHE A 167 -8.58 5.62 -16.58
C PHE A 167 -9.79 5.70 -15.64
N ALA A 168 -10.58 6.77 -15.76
CA ALA A 168 -11.77 6.96 -14.90
C ALA A 168 -12.81 5.86 -15.10
N LYS A 169 -13.06 5.45 -16.35
CA LYS A 169 -13.99 4.36 -16.66
C LYS A 169 -13.52 3.03 -16.06
N ASN A 170 -12.23 2.74 -16.19
CA ASN A 170 -11.62 1.54 -15.63
C ASN A 170 -11.75 1.52 -14.10
N LYS A 171 -11.45 2.64 -13.43
CA LYS A 171 -11.56 2.73 -11.97
C LYS A 171 -13.01 2.72 -11.49
N LEU A 172 -13.95 3.29 -12.24
CA LEU A 172 -15.38 3.16 -11.95
C LEU A 172 -15.81 1.68 -12.00
N ASN A 173 -15.49 0.98 -13.07
CA ASN A 173 -15.79 -0.45 -13.20
C ASN A 173 -15.17 -1.26 -12.06
N HIS A 174 -13.93 -0.92 -11.66
CA HIS A 174 -13.25 -1.55 -10.54
C HIS A 174 -14.02 -1.35 -9.23
N LEU A 175 -14.43 -0.12 -8.92
CA LEU A 175 -15.21 0.19 -7.72
C LEU A 175 -16.59 -0.51 -7.71
N MET A 176 -17.26 -0.60 -8.87
CA MET A 176 -18.56 -1.26 -8.98
C MET A 176 -18.51 -2.77 -8.68
N ASN A 177 -17.33 -3.37 -8.72
CA ASN A 177 -17.08 -4.78 -8.35
C ASN A 177 -16.61 -4.94 -6.89
N ARG A 178 -16.56 -3.86 -6.09
CA ARG A 178 -16.22 -3.91 -4.67
C ARG A 178 -17.48 -4.02 -3.81
N CYS A 179 -17.30 -4.46 -2.58
CA CYS A 179 -18.42 -4.56 -1.63
C CYS A 179 -18.95 -3.14 -1.30
N PRO A 180 -20.23 -2.82 -1.55
CA PRO A 180 -20.76 -1.49 -1.29
C PRO A 180 -20.64 -1.04 0.17
N MET A 181 -20.78 -1.94 1.12
CA MET A 181 -20.61 -1.62 2.56
C MET A 181 -19.17 -1.25 2.86
N SER A 182 -18.21 -1.96 2.27
CA SER A 182 -16.77 -1.67 2.46
C SER A 182 -16.35 -0.32 1.86
N LEU A 183 -17.04 0.12 0.81
CA LEU A 183 -16.79 1.42 0.19
C LEU A 183 -17.39 2.60 0.98
N ALA A 184 -18.32 2.33 1.90
CA ALA A 184 -19.03 3.34 2.70
C ALA A 184 -18.42 3.58 4.09
N ILE A 185 -17.50 2.71 4.51
CA ILE A 185 -16.78 2.81 5.79
C ILE A 185 -15.58 3.74 5.67
#